data_d1b912b5f157abbd2c6086455a7c8294
#
_entry.id   d1b912b5f157abbd2c6086455a7c8294
#
_cell.length_a   1.000
_cell.length_b   1.000
_cell.length_c   1.000
_cell.angle_alpha   90.00
_cell.angle_beta   90.00
_cell.angle_gamma   90.00
#
_symmetry.space_group_name_H-M   'P 1'
#
loop_
_entity.id
_entity.type
_entity.pdbx_description
1 polymer ?
#
loop_
_entity_poly.entity_id
_entity_poly.type
_entity_poly.pdbx_seq_one_letter_code
_entity_poly.pdbx_strand_id
1 'polypeptide(L)'
;MVQQPAGGWGRRRGALRALALLVAALLAVGCTGGGRDPARLGDAPAAAEGLTDLGRRLPQRIQTAREVRVGSDVSYAPVEFYDAFAPDVLDRPVGDPEPQVRGIDPDLATELGRKLGVRFTFVNTAFDELIPALKAGKFDLIISSMTATPERAKEISFLQYFQAGTSILVASGNPDRIRSMADLCGETVTLQAGTIHEELVAAQQARCGPRRIKARPLESGTQVVLEVKFGRADAALADFPVAAYNAKVSGQGHDFQVVGEQIDPGPYGIGVRKDDTELQSVLQEALREAIADGSYDRVLTKWNVTDGALRTAAMTGAG
;
A
#
# COMPACT_ATOMS: atom_id res chain seq x y z
N MET A 1 39.83 -40.47 33.85
CA MET A 1 40.78 -40.10 34.91
C MET A 1 40.68 -38.63 35.16
N VAL A 2 40.20 -38.32 36.37
CA VAL A 2 40.57 -37.21 37.25
C VAL A 2 40.00 -35.84 36.87
N GLN A 3 39.26 -35.12 37.62
CA GLN A 3 38.57 -35.12 38.90
C GLN A 3 38.08 -33.68 39.11
N GLN A 4 36.82 -33.52 39.48
CA GLN A 4 36.32 -32.27 40.07
C GLN A 4 36.90 -32.09 41.48
N PRO A 5 36.84 -30.90 42.05
CA PRO A 5 36.11 -30.84 43.31
C PRO A 5 35.11 -29.74 43.46
N ALA A 6 34.18 -30.05 44.33
CA ALA A 6 33.05 -29.28 44.79
C ALA A 6 33.43 -28.46 46.04
N GLY A 7 32.55 -27.52 46.39
CA GLY A 7 32.41 -26.88 47.71
C GLY A 7 32.08 -25.37 47.58
N GLY A 8 31.18 -24.78 48.28
CA GLY A 8 30.42 -25.14 49.44
C GLY A 8 29.46 -24.02 49.84
N TRP A 9 28.50 -24.37 50.56
CA TRP A 9 27.36 -23.65 51.10
C TRP A 9 27.68 -22.43 51.98
N GLY A 10 26.79 -21.45 51.94
CA GLY A 10 26.75 -20.34 52.91
C GLY A 10 25.37 -19.69 53.01
N ARG A 11 24.44 -20.33 53.77
CA ARG A 11 23.18 -19.70 54.24
C ARG A 11 23.51 -18.70 55.34
N ARG A 12 22.94 -17.49 55.30
CA ARG A 12 22.57 -16.77 56.53
C ARG A 12 21.18 -16.11 56.37
N ARG A 13 20.35 -16.46 57.36
CA ARG A 13 19.01 -15.93 57.67
C ARG A 13 19.12 -14.73 58.59
N GLY A 14 18.08 -13.88 58.61
CA GLY A 14 17.70 -12.97 59.67
C GLY A 14 17.67 -11.50 59.23
N ALA A 15 16.73 -10.66 59.54
CA ALA A 15 15.54 -10.72 60.40
C ALA A 15 14.67 -9.52 60.10
N LEU A 16 13.37 -9.67 60.30
CA LEU A 16 12.33 -8.66 60.35
C LEU A 16 12.68 -7.39 61.12
N ARG A 17 12.13 -6.25 60.71
CA ARG A 17 11.37 -5.34 61.58
C ARG A 17 10.54 -4.35 60.76
N ALA A 18 9.25 -4.37 61.01
CA ALA A 18 8.25 -3.41 60.61
C ALA A 18 8.36 -2.11 61.43
N LEU A 19 8.03 -0.98 60.87
CA LEU A 19 7.43 0.14 61.63
C LEU A 19 6.53 0.98 60.71
N ALA A 20 5.43 1.36 61.29
CA ALA A 20 4.22 1.93 60.70
C ALA A 20 4.23 3.46 60.62
N LEU A 21 3.36 3.98 59.71
CA LEU A 21 2.54 5.20 59.79
C LEU A 21 3.21 6.55 60.10
N LEU A 22 3.01 7.49 59.17
CA LEU A 22 2.37 8.79 59.48
C LEU A 22 1.88 9.52 58.22
N VAL A 23 0.62 9.92 58.27
CA VAL A 23 -0.16 10.76 57.37
C VAL A 23 0.29 12.21 57.51
N ALA A 24 0.46 12.94 56.41
CA ALA A 24 0.25 14.39 56.36
C ALA A 24 -0.14 14.83 54.95
N ALA A 25 -1.36 15.28 54.80
CA ALA A 25 -1.86 16.06 53.69
C ALA A 25 -1.36 17.50 53.76
N LEU A 26 -0.95 18.10 52.63
CA LEU A 26 -0.92 19.56 52.47
C LEU A 26 -0.93 19.94 50.97
N LEU A 27 -2.08 20.46 50.57
CA LEU A 27 -2.36 21.63 49.74
C LEU A 27 -1.60 21.88 48.43
N ALA A 28 -2.42 22.03 47.41
CA ALA A 28 -2.21 22.51 46.05
C ALA A 28 -1.52 23.88 45.97
N VAL A 29 -0.61 24.03 45.03
CA VAL A 29 -0.47 25.28 44.24
C VAL A 29 -0.15 24.84 42.79
N GLY A 30 -0.98 25.28 41.86
CA GLY A 30 -0.79 25.03 40.45
C GLY A 30 0.38 25.80 39.84
N CYS A 31 1.05 25.16 38.91
CA CYS A 31 1.85 25.83 37.89
C CYS A 31 1.46 25.24 36.54
N THR A 32 0.76 26.03 35.75
CA THR A 32 0.52 25.80 34.35
C THR A 32 1.82 25.86 33.58
N GLY A 33 2.38 24.70 33.29
CA GLY A 33 3.49 24.53 32.36
C GLY A 33 2.99 23.74 31.20
N GLY A 34 2.67 24.40 30.06
CA GLY A 34 2.29 23.75 28.83
C GLY A 34 3.45 22.96 28.25
N GLY A 35 3.58 21.71 28.63
CA GLY A 35 4.37 20.73 27.92
C GLY A 35 3.58 20.30 26.69
N ARG A 36 4.03 20.71 25.51
CA ARG A 36 3.58 20.08 24.26
C ARG A 36 4.09 18.66 24.24
N ASP A 37 3.20 17.70 24.48
CA ASP A 37 3.48 16.30 24.18
C ASP A 37 3.81 16.18 22.68
N PRO A 38 4.88 15.44 22.30
CA PRO A 38 5.11 15.13 20.90
C PRO A 38 3.92 14.30 20.42
N ALA A 39 3.27 14.78 19.38
CA ALA A 39 2.12 14.14 18.75
C ALA A 39 2.37 12.64 18.57
N ARG A 40 1.57 11.81 19.21
CA ARG A 40 1.46 10.39 18.93
C ARG A 40 0.99 10.23 17.49
N LEU A 41 1.91 9.90 16.60
CA LEU A 41 1.61 9.41 15.25
C LEU A 41 1.02 8.00 15.43
N GLY A 42 -0.29 7.84 15.36
CA GLY A 42 -0.88 6.52 15.43
C GLY A 42 -2.35 6.38 15.76
N ASP A 43 -3.08 7.47 15.96
CA ASP A 43 -4.53 7.35 16.07
C ASP A 43 -5.14 7.34 14.66
N ALA A 44 -5.61 6.17 14.22
CA ALA A 44 -6.57 6.14 13.11
C ALA A 44 -7.73 7.09 13.49
N PRO A 45 -8.08 8.07 12.64
CA PRO A 45 -9.10 9.05 13.02
C PRO A 45 -10.39 8.31 13.33
N ALA A 46 -10.97 8.61 14.51
CA ALA A 46 -12.27 8.15 14.91
C ALA A 46 -13.24 8.32 13.73
N ALA A 47 -13.99 7.26 13.43
CA ALA A 47 -15.03 7.31 12.41
C ALA A 47 -15.90 8.55 12.68
N ALA A 48 -16.09 9.39 11.64
CA ALA A 48 -16.93 10.57 11.74
C ALA A 48 -18.28 10.18 12.39
N GLU A 49 -18.74 11.00 13.35
CA GLU A 49 -20.02 10.76 14.05
C GLU A 49 -21.21 10.92 13.07
N GLY A 50 -21.33 10.01 12.14
CA GLY A 50 -22.43 9.99 11.18
C GLY A 50 -22.00 10.13 9.71
N LEU A 51 -22.91 9.78 8.80
CA LEU A 51 -22.77 10.06 7.38
C LEU A 51 -22.76 11.58 7.14
N THR A 52 -21.87 12.02 6.26
CA THR A 52 -21.91 13.39 5.73
C THR A 52 -23.10 13.56 4.79
N ASP A 53 -23.36 14.77 4.32
CA ASP A 53 -24.40 15.03 3.30
C ASP A 53 -24.11 14.22 2.02
N LEU A 54 -22.84 14.16 1.61
CA LEU A 54 -22.42 13.35 0.48
C LEU A 54 -22.56 11.86 0.77
N GLY A 55 -22.20 11.40 1.97
CA GLY A 55 -22.34 10.01 2.39
C GLY A 55 -23.77 9.49 2.44
N ARG A 56 -24.76 10.37 2.66
CA ARG A 56 -26.20 10.04 2.56
C ARG A 56 -26.67 9.72 1.14
N ARG A 57 -25.85 10.00 0.13
CA ARG A 57 -26.11 9.65 -1.28
C ARG A 57 -25.48 8.32 -1.71
N LEU A 58 -24.74 7.65 -0.81
CA LEU A 58 -24.18 6.30 -1.04
C LEU A 58 -25.32 5.27 -1.20
N PRO A 59 -25.07 4.15 -1.89
CA PRO A 59 -26.00 3.01 -1.91
C PRO A 59 -26.41 2.60 -0.49
N GLN A 60 -27.69 2.24 -0.31
CA GLN A 60 -28.26 1.93 1.00
C GLN A 60 -27.48 0.86 1.76
N ARG A 61 -26.92 -0.14 1.06
CA ARG A 61 -26.08 -1.19 1.65
C ARG A 61 -24.86 -0.62 2.38
N ILE A 62 -24.20 0.38 1.79
CA ILE A 62 -23.02 1.06 2.37
C ILE A 62 -23.43 1.98 3.51
N GLN A 63 -24.53 2.73 3.35
CA GLN A 63 -25.07 3.57 4.43
C GLN A 63 -25.37 2.76 5.69
N THR A 64 -25.96 1.57 5.52
CA THR A 64 -26.31 0.68 6.64
C THR A 64 -25.08 0.07 7.27
N ALA A 65 -24.13 -0.41 6.47
CA ALA A 65 -22.89 -1.03 6.94
C ALA A 65 -21.90 0.00 7.53
N ARG A 66 -21.97 1.27 7.10
CA ARG A 66 -21.00 2.32 7.42
C ARG A 66 -19.57 1.95 6.96
N GLU A 67 -19.48 1.15 5.93
CA GLU A 67 -18.27 0.53 5.47
C GLU A 67 -18.30 0.35 3.95
N VAL A 68 -17.16 0.64 3.32
CA VAL A 68 -16.84 0.30 1.93
C VAL A 68 -15.75 -0.75 1.95
N ARG A 69 -16.01 -1.92 1.38
CA ARG A 69 -15.02 -2.98 1.24
C ARG A 69 -14.21 -2.75 -0.03
N VAL A 70 -12.90 -2.76 0.10
CA VAL A 70 -11.93 -2.47 -0.96
C VAL A 70 -11.16 -3.73 -1.31
N GLY A 71 -11.24 -4.21 -2.55
CA GLY A 71 -10.32 -5.22 -3.08
C GLY A 71 -8.96 -4.58 -3.42
N SER A 72 -7.88 -5.19 -2.95
CA SER A 72 -6.52 -4.67 -3.16
C SER A 72 -5.51 -5.81 -3.06
N ASP A 73 -4.45 -5.78 -3.88
CA ASP A 73 -3.29 -6.65 -3.71
C ASP A 73 -2.27 -5.97 -2.78
N VAL A 74 -2.27 -6.37 -1.51
CA VAL A 74 -1.50 -5.71 -0.46
C VAL A 74 -0.03 -6.20 -0.46
N SER A 75 0.61 -6.13 -1.62
CA SER A 75 2.01 -6.56 -1.81
C SER A 75 2.88 -5.54 -2.56
N TYR A 76 2.39 -4.31 -2.77
CA TYR A 76 2.93 -3.37 -3.76
C TYR A 76 3.37 -2.03 -3.15
N ALA A 77 4.34 -2.08 -2.21
CA ALA A 77 4.89 -0.90 -1.54
C ALA A 77 5.49 0.10 -2.56
N PRO A 78 5.24 1.42 -2.43
CA PRO A 78 4.56 2.12 -1.33
C PRO A 78 3.06 2.36 -1.58
N VAL A 79 2.46 1.71 -2.59
CA VAL A 79 1.07 2.02 -2.99
C VAL A 79 0.09 1.36 -2.03
N GLU A 80 0.18 0.04 -1.82
CA GLU A 80 -0.59 -0.70 -0.81
C GLU A 80 0.23 -1.88 -0.28
N PHE A 81 0.45 -1.93 1.02
CA PHE A 81 1.27 -2.99 1.63
C PHE A 81 1.00 -3.15 3.12
N TYR A 82 1.32 -4.33 3.65
CA TYR A 82 1.40 -4.55 5.09
C TYR A 82 2.74 -4.03 5.62
N ASP A 83 2.69 -3.18 6.64
CA ASP A 83 3.90 -2.76 7.32
C ASP A 83 4.41 -3.88 8.24
N ALA A 84 5.26 -4.74 7.69
CA ALA A 84 5.87 -5.84 8.42
C ALA A 84 6.81 -5.39 9.56
N PHE A 85 7.17 -4.12 9.61
CA PHE A 85 8.06 -3.53 10.61
C PHE A 85 7.34 -2.58 11.56
N ALA A 86 6.02 -2.42 11.44
CA ALA A 86 5.27 -1.69 12.46
C ALA A 86 5.46 -2.40 13.81
N PRO A 87 5.78 -1.67 14.90
CA PRO A 87 6.02 -2.26 16.22
C PRO A 87 4.89 -3.16 16.70
N ASP A 88 3.67 -2.87 16.24
CA ASP A 88 2.45 -3.61 16.54
C ASP A 88 2.33 -4.95 15.80
N VAL A 89 3.14 -5.22 14.77
CA VAL A 89 3.08 -6.50 14.03
C VAL A 89 3.80 -7.63 14.75
N LEU A 90 4.90 -7.32 15.45
CA LEU A 90 5.74 -8.32 16.15
C LEU A 90 5.21 -8.67 17.55
N ASP A 91 4.47 -7.77 18.21
CA ASP A 91 3.95 -7.94 19.57
C ASP A 91 2.44 -8.24 19.62
N ARG A 92 1.81 -8.60 18.50
CA ARG A 92 0.37 -8.86 18.43
C ARG A 92 -0.02 -10.11 19.19
N PRO A 93 -0.99 -10.03 20.11
CA PRO A 93 -1.62 -11.23 20.67
C PRO A 93 -2.31 -12.05 19.56
N VAL A 94 -2.32 -13.35 19.73
CA VAL A 94 -3.08 -14.26 18.84
C VAL A 94 -4.56 -13.88 18.93
N GLY A 95 -5.13 -13.41 17.82
CA GLY A 95 -6.54 -12.96 17.73
C GLY A 95 -6.73 -11.47 17.50
N ASP A 96 -5.65 -10.69 17.37
CA ASP A 96 -5.73 -9.28 16.98
C ASP A 96 -6.18 -9.12 15.50
N PRO A 97 -6.88 -8.01 15.18
CA PRO A 97 -7.32 -7.74 13.81
C PRO A 97 -6.14 -7.70 12.83
N GLU A 98 -6.41 -8.03 11.57
CA GLU A 98 -5.47 -8.05 10.45
C GLU A 98 -4.49 -6.86 10.46
N PRO A 99 -3.22 -7.06 10.03
CA PRO A 99 -2.25 -5.97 9.93
C PRO A 99 -2.84 -4.80 9.15
N GLN A 100 -2.60 -3.59 9.61
CA GLN A 100 -3.09 -2.40 8.90
C GLN A 100 -2.42 -2.29 7.53
N VAL A 101 -3.25 -2.13 6.52
CA VAL A 101 -2.78 -1.81 5.17
C VAL A 101 -2.33 -0.35 5.15
N ARG A 102 -1.13 -0.10 4.64
CA ARG A 102 -0.54 1.23 4.50
C ARG A 102 -0.21 1.52 3.05
N GLY A 103 -0.09 2.77 2.71
CA GLY A 103 0.33 3.19 1.39
C GLY A 103 -0.45 4.39 0.86
N ILE A 104 -0.20 4.72 -0.39
CA ILE A 104 -0.87 5.82 -1.11
C ILE A 104 -2.37 5.54 -1.17
N ASP A 105 -2.76 4.33 -1.58
CA ASP A 105 -4.14 3.92 -1.77
C ASP A 105 -4.93 3.87 -0.45
N PRO A 106 -4.43 3.28 0.65
CA PRO A 106 -5.09 3.35 1.95
C PRO A 106 -5.23 4.77 2.51
N ASP A 107 -4.23 5.63 2.31
CA ASP A 107 -4.33 7.02 2.75
C ASP A 107 -5.38 7.80 1.93
N LEU A 108 -5.44 7.59 0.62
CA LEU A 108 -6.49 8.16 -0.23
C LEU A 108 -7.88 7.65 0.17
N ALA A 109 -8.02 6.33 0.38
CA ALA A 109 -9.27 5.73 0.85
C ALA A 109 -9.72 6.31 2.20
N THR A 110 -8.78 6.60 3.11
CA THR A 110 -9.05 7.26 4.38
C THR A 110 -9.62 8.67 4.16
N GLU A 111 -9.03 9.45 3.26
CA GLU A 111 -9.54 10.80 2.94
C GLU A 111 -10.94 10.75 2.30
N LEU A 112 -11.18 9.81 1.36
CA LEU A 112 -12.51 9.59 0.80
C LEU A 112 -13.51 9.17 1.90
N GLY A 113 -13.10 8.29 2.80
CA GLY A 113 -13.90 7.86 3.93
C GLY A 113 -14.35 9.01 4.84
N ARG A 114 -13.46 9.99 5.10
CA ARG A 114 -13.78 11.21 5.85
C ARG A 114 -14.83 12.08 5.14
N LYS A 115 -14.71 12.20 3.81
CA LYS A 115 -15.69 12.94 2.99
C LYS A 115 -17.08 12.30 3.04
N LEU A 116 -17.14 11.01 3.23
CA LEU A 116 -18.38 10.22 3.18
C LEU A 116 -18.95 9.88 4.57
N GLY A 117 -18.14 9.93 5.62
CA GLY A 117 -18.51 9.47 6.96
C GLY A 117 -18.64 7.96 7.04
N VAL A 118 -17.81 7.20 6.29
CA VAL A 118 -17.75 5.73 6.29
C VAL A 118 -16.29 5.26 6.40
N ARG A 119 -16.10 4.00 6.79
CA ARG A 119 -14.78 3.35 6.78
C ARG A 119 -14.54 2.68 5.44
N PHE A 120 -13.27 2.61 5.05
CA PHE A 120 -12.78 1.77 3.95
C PHE A 120 -11.98 0.63 4.56
N THR A 121 -12.35 -0.62 4.24
CA THR A 121 -11.72 -1.83 4.77
C THR A 121 -11.14 -2.63 3.62
N PHE A 122 -9.86 -2.93 3.69
CA PHE A 122 -9.13 -3.61 2.63
C PHE A 122 -9.28 -5.12 2.73
N VAL A 123 -9.58 -5.76 1.60
CA VAL A 123 -9.66 -7.21 1.41
C VAL A 123 -8.52 -7.61 0.49
N ASN A 124 -7.48 -8.24 1.06
CA ASN A 124 -6.33 -8.69 0.28
C ASN A 124 -6.75 -9.74 -0.74
N THR A 125 -6.45 -9.49 -1.99
CA THR A 125 -6.84 -10.33 -3.13
C THR A 125 -5.75 -10.26 -4.19
N ALA A 126 -5.36 -11.38 -4.79
CA ALA A 126 -4.38 -11.40 -5.87
C ALA A 126 -4.80 -10.48 -7.01
N PHE A 127 -3.84 -9.77 -7.62
CA PHE A 127 -4.12 -8.69 -8.56
C PHE A 127 -4.96 -9.14 -9.76
N ASP A 128 -4.68 -10.30 -10.34
CA ASP A 128 -5.42 -10.90 -11.46
C ASP A 128 -6.84 -11.34 -11.10
N GLU A 129 -7.12 -11.56 -9.82
CA GLU A 129 -8.44 -11.93 -9.30
C GLU A 129 -9.32 -10.72 -8.93
N LEU A 130 -8.79 -9.49 -8.91
CA LEU A 130 -9.50 -8.31 -8.42
C LEU A 130 -10.78 -8.01 -9.23
N ILE A 131 -10.70 -7.96 -10.56
CA ILE A 131 -11.87 -7.67 -11.42
C ILE A 131 -12.92 -8.79 -11.33
N PRO A 132 -12.58 -10.10 -11.46
CA PRO A 132 -13.51 -11.18 -11.21
C PRO A 132 -14.20 -11.12 -9.83
N ALA A 133 -13.45 -10.84 -8.78
CA ALA A 133 -13.96 -10.75 -7.41
C ALA A 133 -14.89 -9.54 -7.20
N LEU A 134 -14.58 -8.37 -7.80
CA LEU A 134 -15.48 -7.21 -7.80
C LEU A 134 -16.81 -7.54 -8.48
N LYS A 135 -16.77 -8.16 -9.66
CA LYS A 135 -17.96 -8.56 -10.40
C LYS A 135 -18.79 -9.58 -9.63
N ALA A 136 -18.14 -10.46 -8.85
CA ALA A 136 -18.80 -11.42 -7.95
C ALA A 136 -19.33 -10.79 -6.65
N GLY A 137 -19.10 -9.48 -6.40
CA GLY A 137 -19.58 -8.77 -5.21
C GLY A 137 -18.81 -9.10 -3.93
N LYS A 138 -17.59 -9.63 -4.02
CA LYS A 138 -16.76 -9.91 -2.83
C LYS A 138 -16.39 -8.63 -2.07
N PHE A 139 -16.30 -7.51 -2.77
CA PHE A 139 -16.08 -6.16 -2.23
C PHE A 139 -16.83 -5.13 -3.08
N ASP A 140 -16.83 -3.87 -2.66
CA ASP A 140 -17.62 -2.81 -3.29
C ASP A 140 -16.87 -2.10 -4.43
N LEU A 141 -15.55 -1.97 -4.29
CA LEU A 141 -14.66 -1.33 -5.26
C LEU A 141 -13.25 -1.89 -5.18
N ILE A 142 -12.42 -1.55 -6.16
CA ILE A 142 -10.96 -1.85 -6.20
C ILE A 142 -10.19 -0.55 -6.02
N ILE A 143 -9.21 -0.54 -5.11
CA ILE A 143 -8.12 0.46 -5.08
C ILE A 143 -6.84 -0.35 -4.93
N SER A 144 -6.05 -0.47 -6.01
CA SER A 144 -4.85 -1.30 -6.08
C SER A 144 -3.96 -0.90 -7.26
N SER A 145 -3.57 0.38 -7.35
CA SER A 145 -2.73 0.92 -8.42
C SER A 145 -3.11 0.42 -9.84
N MET A 146 -4.37 0.04 -10.02
CA MET A 146 -4.83 -0.60 -11.26
C MET A 146 -4.92 0.41 -12.40
N THR A 147 -4.10 0.25 -13.44
CA THR A 147 -4.18 1.06 -14.66
C THR A 147 -5.53 0.88 -15.34
N ALA A 148 -6.23 1.99 -15.62
CA ALA A 148 -7.53 2.03 -16.27
C ALA A 148 -7.38 1.84 -17.80
N THR A 149 -7.02 0.61 -18.23
CA THR A 149 -6.87 0.32 -19.65
C THR A 149 -8.23 0.24 -20.38
N PRO A 150 -8.28 0.45 -21.69
CA PRO A 150 -9.49 0.27 -22.48
C PRO A 150 -10.12 -1.13 -22.33
N GLU A 151 -9.29 -2.17 -22.21
CA GLU A 151 -9.73 -3.55 -22.02
C GLU A 151 -10.45 -3.72 -20.71
N ARG A 152 -9.86 -3.29 -19.60
CA ARG A 152 -10.45 -3.33 -18.25
C ARG A 152 -11.71 -2.45 -18.17
N ALA A 153 -11.71 -1.30 -18.88
CA ALA A 153 -12.86 -0.40 -18.96
C ALA A 153 -14.08 -1.00 -19.67
N LYS A 154 -13.92 -2.08 -20.46
CA LYS A 154 -15.05 -2.85 -20.98
C LYS A 154 -15.77 -3.64 -19.89
N GLU A 155 -15.07 -4.02 -18.83
CA GLU A 155 -15.59 -4.86 -17.75
C GLU A 155 -16.14 -4.07 -16.56
N ILE A 156 -15.41 -3.03 -16.13
CA ILE A 156 -15.74 -2.19 -14.97
C ILE A 156 -15.55 -0.71 -15.28
N SER A 157 -16.10 0.17 -14.45
CA SER A 157 -15.86 1.62 -14.54
C SER A 157 -14.65 2.01 -13.68
N PHE A 158 -13.92 3.04 -14.09
CA PHE A 158 -12.78 3.57 -13.34
C PHE A 158 -12.93 5.04 -13.02
N LEU A 159 -12.73 5.40 -11.75
CA LEU A 159 -12.49 6.78 -11.32
C LEU A 159 -10.97 6.99 -11.25
N GLN A 160 -10.42 7.79 -12.16
CA GLN A 160 -8.99 8.04 -12.24
C GLN A 160 -8.53 8.92 -11.07
N TYR A 161 -7.42 8.50 -10.40
CA TYR A 161 -6.91 9.21 -9.23
C TYR A 161 -5.41 9.48 -9.24
N PHE A 162 -4.62 8.81 -10.08
CA PHE A 162 -3.16 8.97 -10.12
C PHE A 162 -2.66 8.57 -11.51
N GLN A 163 -1.41 8.92 -11.86
CA GLN A 163 -0.78 8.50 -13.11
C GLN A 163 0.64 8.02 -12.87
N ALA A 164 0.98 6.86 -13.42
CA ALA A 164 2.34 6.33 -13.43
C ALA A 164 2.64 5.55 -14.70
N GLY A 165 3.93 5.44 -15.04
CA GLY A 165 4.41 4.55 -16.09
C GLY A 165 5.13 3.34 -15.50
N THR A 166 5.33 2.31 -16.32
CA THR A 166 6.18 1.16 -16.00
C THR A 166 7.64 1.55 -15.97
N SER A 167 8.39 1.02 -15.02
CA SER A 167 9.83 1.19 -14.88
C SER A 167 10.56 -0.15 -14.87
N ILE A 168 11.81 -0.13 -15.28
CA ILE A 168 12.71 -1.28 -15.20
C ILE A 168 13.55 -1.14 -13.93
N LEU A 169 13.42 -2.11 -13.03
CA LEU A 169 14.20 -2.22 -11.80
C LEU A 169 15.26 -3.31 -11.99
N VAL A 170 16.52 -2.99 -11.73
CA VAL A 170 17.64 -3.91 -11.83
C VAL A 170 18.46 -3.92 -10.55
N ALA A 171 19.31 -4.92 -10.38
CA ALA A 171 20.29 -4.93 -9.28
C ALA A 171 21.21 -3.71 -9.36
N SER A 172 21.66 -3.22 -8.21
CA SER A 172 22.58 -2.07 -8.13
C SER A 172 23.83 -2.32 -8.94
N GLY A 173 24.31 -1.27 -9.64
CA GLY A 173 25.43 -1.37 -10.57
C GLY A 173 25.05 -1.87 -11.97
N ASN A 174 23.80 -2.33 -12.18
CA ASN A 174 23.29 -2.75 -13.48
C ASN A 174 24.26 -3.66 -14.26
N PRO A 175 24.52 -4.89 -13.76
CA PRO A 175 25.56 -5.77 -14.32
C PRO A 175 25.29 -6.10 -15.80
N ASP A 176 24.03 -6.20 -16.20
CA ASP A 176 23.63 -6.58 -17.56
C ASP A 176 23.45 -5.38 -18.49
N ARG A 177 23.73 -4.16 -17.98
CA ARG A 177 23.68 -2.90 -18.73
C ARG A 177 22.34 -2.61 -19.38
N ILE A 178 21.27 -3.03 -18.78
CA ILE A 178 19.88 -2.80 -19.20
C ILE A 178 19.56 -1.31 -19.09
N ARG A 179 19.03 -0.69 -20.16
CA ARG A 179 18.65 0.74 -20.19
C ARG A 179 17.27 0.98 -20.80
N SER A 180 16.71 -0.03 -21.45
CA SER A 180 15.43 0.07 -22.17
C SER A 180 14.77 -1.31 -22.30
N MET A 181 13.52 -1.34 -22.75
CA MET A 181 12.81 -2.59 -23.07
C MET A 181 13.57 -3.44 -24.12
N ALA A 182 14.31 -2.82 -25.03
CA ALA A 182 15.06 -3.55 -26.04
C ALA A 182 16.21 -4.37 -25.45
N ASP A 183 16.80 -3.91 -24.36
CA ASP A 183 17.91 -4.59 -23.69
C ASP A 183 17.45 -5.82 -22.90
N LEU A 184 16.13 -5.95 -22.64
CA LEU A 184 15.56 -7.11 -21.98
C LEU A 184 15.55 -8.38 -22.85
N CYS A 185 15.86 -8.24 -24.15
CA CYS A 185 15.90 -9.39 -25.06
C CYS A 185 17.01 -10.37 -24.70
N GLY A 186 16.62 -11.59 -24.29
CA GLY A 186 17.50 -12.65 -23.82
C GLY A 186 17.61 -12.77 -22.30
N GLU A 187 17.17 -11.73 -21.58
CA GLU A 187 17.25 -11.65 -20.14
C GLU A 187 16.04 -12.32 -19.45
N THR A 188 16.20 -12.62 -18.15
CA THR A 188 15.13 -13.10 -17.27
C THR A 188 14.44 -11.90 -16.63
N VAL A 189 13.16 -11.71 -16.92
CA VAL A 189 12.38 -10.55 -16.46
C VAL A 189 11.22 -11.01 -15.62
N THR A 190 11.15 -10.52 -14.39
CA THR A 190 10.01 -10.75 -13.49
C THR A 190 9.01 -9.59 -13.57
N LEU A 191 7.75 -9.94 -13.34
CA LEU A 191 6.63 -9.00 -13.32
C LEU A 191 5.46 -9.63 -12.57
N GLN A 192 4.51 -8.83 -12.14
CA GLN A 192 3.33 -9.38 -11.50
C GLN A 192 2.31 -9.86 -12.53
N ALA A 193 1.71 -11.02 -12.27
CA ALA A 193 0.69 -11.62 -13.14
C ALA A 193 -0.56 -10.72 -13.25
N GLY A 194 -1.20 -10.72 -14.41
CA GLY A 194 -2.40 -9.93 -14.70
C GLY A 194 -2.18 -8.42 -14.86
N THR A 195 -0.92 -7.95 -14.82
CA THR A 195 -0.59 -6.53 -14.99
C THR A 195 -0.35 -6.15 -16.46
N ILE A 196 -0.36 -4.84 -16.74
CA ILE A 196 0.04 -4.31 -18.06
C ILE A 196 1.48 -4.65 -18.44
N HIS A 197 2.30 -5.04 -17.47
CA HIS A 197 3.70 -5.44 -17.71
C HIS A 197 3.79 -6.69 -18.58
N GLU A 198 2.82 -7.61 -18.51
CA GLU A 198 2.75 -8.77 -19.41
C GLU A 198 2.56 -8.35 -20.87
N GLU A 199 1.69 -7.35 -21.10
CA GLU A 199 1.43 -6.81 -22.44
C GLU A 199 2.68 -6.12 -23.00
N LEU A 200 3.41 -5.34 -22.17
CA LEU A 200 4.66 -4.70 -22.56
C LEU A 200 5.73 -5.73 -22.95
N VAL A 201 5.85 -6.82 -22.15
CA VAL A 201 6.79 -7.91 -22.47
C VAL A 201 6.34 -8.62 -23.76
N ALA A 202 5.08 -8.91 -23.93
CA ALA A 202 4.57 -9.55 -25.16
C ALA A 202 4.85 -8.70 -26.40
N ALA A 203 4.64 -7.39 -26.32
CA ALA A 203 4.94 -6.45 -27.40
C ALA A 203 6.45 -6.40 -27.71
N GLN A 204 7.31 -6.42 -26.70
CA GLN A 204 8.76 -6.45 -26.88
C GLN A 204 9.25 -7.79 -27.43
N GLN A 205 8.66 -8.92 -27.04
CA GLN A 205 8.97 -10.25 -27.54
C GLN A 205 8.94 -10.33 -29.07
N ALA A 206 7.97 -9.65 -29.71
CA ALA A 206 7.86 -9.61 -31.16
C ALA A 206 9.09 -8.96 -31.84
N ARG A 207 9.82 -8.12 -31.10
CA ARG A 207 11.00 -7.38 -31.59
C ARG A 207 12.33 -8.06 -31.25
N CYS A 208 12.35 -9.01 -30.34
CA CYS A 208 13.58 -9.66 -29.85
C CYS A 208 14.17 -10.70 -30.81
N GLY A 209 13.44 -11.15 -31.84
CA GLY A 209 13.88 -12.22 -32.75
C GLY A 209 14.16 -13.52 -31.99
N PRO A 210 15.37 -14.15 -32.17
CA PRO A 210 15.70 -15.39 -31.49
C PRO A 210 16.06 -15.21 -29.99
N ARG A 211 16.41 -13.99 -29.56
CA ARG A 211 16.75 -13.68 -28.16
C ARG A 211 15.50 -13.32 -27.36
N ARG A 212 14.65 -14.30 -27.11
CA ARG A 212 13.39 -14.11 -26.38
C ARG A 212 13.63 -13.67 -24.93
N ILE A 213 12.79 -12.77 -24.41
CA ILE A 213 12.72 -12.48 -22.96
C ILE A 213 12.23 -13.73 -22.25
N LYS A 214 12.90 -14.11 -21.17
CA LYS A 214 12.47 -15.19 -20.27
C LYS A 214 11.54 -14.58 -19.21
N ALA A 215 10.30 -14.32 -19.59
CA ALA A 215 9.30 -13.72 -18.68
C ALA A 215 8.93 -14.68 -17.55
N ARG A 216 8.87 -14.17 -16.33
CA ARG A 216 8.49 -14.88 -15.11
C ARG A 216 7.39 -14.11 -14.39
N PRO A 217 6.11 -14.30 -14.74
CA PRO A 217 5.00 -13.76 -13.98
C PRO A 217 4.93 -14.38 -12.59
N LEU A 218 4.69 -13.56 -11.56
CA LEU A 218 4.61 -13.96 -10.16
C LEU A 218 3.32 -13.40 -9.54
N GLU A 219 2.83 -14.04 -8.49
CA GLU A 219 1.57 -13.68 -7.85
C GLU A 219 1.60 -12.32 -7.15
N SER A 220 2.74 -11.93 -6.57
CA SER A 220 2.83 -10.70 -5.78
C SER A 220 3.97 -9.78 -6.19
N GLY A 221 3.77 -8.47 -6.07
CA GLY A 221 4.80 -7.46 -6.32
C GLY A 221 6.03 -7.62 -5.44
N THR A 222 5.86 -8.07 -4.19
CA THR A 222 6.98 -8.37 -3.29
C THR A 222 7.87 -9.49 -3.86
N GLN A 223 7.28 -10.58 -4.38
CA GLN A 223 8.05 -11.67 -5.01
C GLN A 223 8.84 -11.17 -6.22
N VAL A 224 8.22 -10.31 -7.05
CA VAL A 224 8.86 -9.71 -8.24
C VAL A 224 10.18 -9.03 -7.88
N VAL A 225 10.17 -8.19 -6.87
CA VAL A 225 11.36 -7.45 -6.41
C VAL A 225 12.41 -8.40 -5.82
N LEU A 226 11.98 -9.41 -5.04
CA LEU A 226 12.88 -10.38 -4.42
C LEU A 226 13.62 -11.26 -5.42
N GLU A 227 13.04 -11.57 -6.59
CA GLU A 227 13.72 -12.34 -7.62
C GLU A 227 14.96 -11.61 -8.16
N VAL A 228 14.87 -10.29 -8.36
CA VAL A 228 16.04 -9.47 -8.74
C VAL A 228 17.05 -9.37 -7.59
N LYS A 229 16.56 -9.16 -6.36
CA LYS A 229 17.45 -9.06 -5.18
C LYS A 229 18.33 -10.30 -5.00
N PHE A 230 17.78 -11.47 -5.24
CA PHE A 230 18.51 -12.73 -5.08
C PHE A 230 19.19 -13.22 -6.38
N GLY A 231 19.25 -12.40 -7.41
CA GLY A 231 19.92 -12.74 -8.68
C GLY A 231 19.23 -13.88 -9.45
N ARG A 232 17.93 -14.09 -9.22
CA ARG A 232 17.14 -15.07 -9.96
C ARG A 232 16.43 -14.48 -11.18
N ALA A 233 16.46 -13.15 -11.29
CA ALA A 233 16.06 -12.40 -12.47
C ALA A 233 17.03 -11.23 -12.70
N ASP A 234 17.20 -10.87 -13.96
CA ASP A 234 18.09 -9.80 -14.39
C ASP A 234 17.41 -8.43 -14.26
N ALA A 235 16.08 -8.39 -14.41
CA ALA A 235 15.25 -7.20 -14.24
C ALA A 235 13.85 -7.53 -13.73
N ALA A 236 13.22 -6.53 -13.12
CA ALA A 236 11.79 -6.52 -12.83
C ALA A 236 11.10 -5.37 -13.56
N LEU A 237 9.86 -5.59 -14.01
CA LEU A 237 8.95 -4.53 -14.41
C LEU A 237 8.00 -4.23 -13.25
N ALA A 238 7.93 -2.97 -12.87
CA ALA A 238 7.02 -2.46 -11.86
C ALA A 238 6.66 -1.01 -12.18
N ASP A 239 5.57 -0.52 -11.61
CA ASP A 239 5.21 0.88 -11.74
C ASP A 239 6.27 1.79 -11.09
N PHE A 240 6.46 2.98 -11.63
CA PHE A 240 7.52 3.89 -11.20
C PHE A 240 7.53 4.15 -9.68
N PRO A 241 6.41 4.42 -9.00
CA PRO A 241 6.43 4.63 -7.56
C PRO A 241 7.01 3.44 -6.79
N VAL A 242 6.70 2.21 -7.25
CA VAL A 242 7.16 0.96 -6.62
C VAL A 242 8.64 0.72 -6.91
N ALA A 243 9.07 0.88 -8.15
CA ALA A 243 10.47 0.74 -8.53
C ALA A 243 11.36 1.76 -7.80
N ALA A 244 10.95 3.04 -7.78
CA ALA A 244 11.67 4.12 -7.11
C ALA A 244 11.73 3.91 -5.58
N TYR A 245 10.63 3.47 -4.96
CA TYR A 245 10.60 3.17 -3.53
C TYR A 245 11.57 2.04 -3.18
N ASN A 246 11.51 0.91 -3.89
CA ASN A 246 12.40 -0.22 -3.64
C ASN A 246 13.87 0.14 -3.87
N ALA A 247 14.19 0.91 -4.92
CA ALA A 247 15.53 1.40 -5.16
C ALA A 247 16.06 2.31 -4.02
N LYS A 248 15.16 3.05 -3.35
CA LYS A 248 15.51 3.94 -2.24
C LYS A 248 15.65 3.23 -0.90
N VAL A 249 14.81 2.24 -0.60
CA VAL A 249 14.73 1.67 0.75
C VAL A 249 15.41 0.32 0.91
N SER A 250 15.41 -0.53 -0.12
CA SER A 250 15.98 -1.86 -0.02
C SER A 250 17.50 -1.81 0.14
N GLY A 251 18.01 -2.54 1.15
CA GLY A 251 19.43 -2.50 1.49
C GLY A 251 19.97 -1.08 1.74
N GLN A 252 19.14 -0.19 2.29
CA GLN A 252 19.48 1.23 2.50
C GLN A 252 19.84 1.96 1.18
N GLY A 253 19.18 1.58 0.07
CA GLY A 253 19.41 2.15 -1.25
C GLY A 253 20.55 1.48 -2.05
N HIS A 254 21.05 0.33 -1.59
CA HIS A 254 22.17 -0.36 -2.23
C HIS A 254 21.77 -1.61 -3.03
N ASP A 255 20.52 -2.07 -2.92
CA ASP A 255 20.13 -3.32 -3.60
C ASP A 255 19.77 -3.11 -5.06
N PHE A 256 19.13 -2.00 -5.41
CA PHE A 256 18.53 -1.77 -6.71
C PHE A 256 18.81 -0.41 -7.30
N GLN A 257 18.57 -0.29 -8.60
CA GLN A 257 18.44 0.98 -9.31
C GLN A 257 17.33 0.90 -10.36
N VAL A 258 16.65 2.03 -10.58
CA VAL A 258 15.74 2.23 -11.70
C VAL A 258 16.54 2.66 -12.90
N VAL A 259 16.26 2.08 -14.07
CA VAL A 259 16.96 2.39 -15.32
C VAL A 259 15.99 2.77 -16.44
N GLY A 260 16.43 3.63 -17.34
CA GLY A 260 15.60 4.17 -18.42
C GLY A 260 14.55 5.16 -17.96
N GLU A 261 13.69 5.55 -18.89
CA GLU A 261 12.53 6.40 -18.64
C GLU A 261 11.29 5.56 -18.32
N GLN A 262 10.25 6.19 -17.76
CA GLN A 262 8.96 5.53 -17.59
C GLN A 262 8.35 5.16 -18.94
N ILE A 263 7.78 3.97 -19.02
CA ILE A 263 7.21 3.37 -20.22
C ILE A 263 5.68 3.45 -20.12
N ASP A 264 5.04 3.94 -21.17
CA ASP A 264 3.57 4.00 -21.34
C ASP A 264 2.82 4.48 -20.07
N PRO A 265 3.04 5.73 -19.59
CA PRO A 265 2.32 6.26 -18.45
C PRO A 265 0.81 6.22 -18.66
N GLY A 266 0.09 5.63 -17.71
CA GLY A 266 -1.35 5.50 -17.71
C GLY A 266 -1.99 5.86 -16.38
N PRO A 267 -3.31 6.19 -16.36
CA PRO A 267 -4.00 6.55 -15.14
C PRO A 267 -4.33 5.30 -14.31
N TYR A 268 -4.06 5.34 -12.99
CA TYR A 268 -4.67 4.44 -12.02
C TYR A 268 -6.11 4.83 -11.79
N GLY A 269 -6.97 3.84 -11.62
CA GLY A 269 -8.38 4.05 -11.36
C GLY A 269 -8.91 3.25 -10.18
N ILE A 270 -9.80 3.88 -9.41
CA ILE A 270 -10.68 3.18 -8.49
C ILE A 270 -11.70 2.41 -9.34
N GLY A 271 -11.63 1.09 -9.31
CA GLY A 271 -12.53 0.21 -10.07
C GLY A 271 -13.87 0.02 -9.38
N VAL A 272 -14.98 0.26 -10.09
CA VAL A 272 -16.35 0.11 -9.59
C VAL A 272 -17.18 -0.67 -10.61
N ARG A 273 -18.15 -1.48 -10.16
CA ARG A 273 -19.08 -2.14 -11.10
C ARG A 273 -19.81 -1.12 -11.95
N LYS A 274 -20.04 -1.45 -13.22
CA LYS A 274 -20.69 -0.53 -14.18
C LYS A 274 -22.12 -0.16 -13.78
N ASP A 275 -22.85 -1.07 -13.17
CA ASP A 275 -24.22 -0.89 -12.70
C ASP A 275 -24.34 -0.12 -11.39
N ASP A 276 -23.24 0.10 -10.65
CA ASP A 276 -23.23 0.83 -9.38
C ASP A 276 -23.02 2.33 -9.57
N THR A 277 -23.92 2.95 -10.34
CA THR A 277 -23.80 4.37 -10.72
C THR A 277 -23.91 5.34 -9.55
N GLU A 278 -24.63 4.97 -8.48
CA GLU A 278 -24.71 5.75 -7.26
C GLU A 278 -23.32 5.83 -6.59
N LEU A 279 -22.65 4.69 -6.40
CA LEU A 279 -21.32 4.66 -5.83
C LEU A 279 -20.30 5.41 -6.70
N GLN A 280 -20.36 5.24 -8.03
CA GLN A 280 -19.50 5.97 -8.97
C GLN A 280 -19.63 7.48 -8.81
N SER A 281 -20.86 8.01 -8.80
CA SER A 281 -21.15 9.43 -8.68
C SER A 281 -20.67 10.02 -7.36
N VAL A 282 -20.91 9.32 -6.26
CA VAL A 282 -20.53 9.77 -4.92
C VAL A 282 -19.00 9.75 -4.74
N LEU A 283 -18.32 8.72 -5.20
CA LEU A 283 -16.85 8.64 -5.15
C LEU A 283 -16.21 9.75 -6.00
N GLN A 284 -16.75 10.00 -7.18
CA GLN A 284 -16.25 11.09 -8.05
C GLN A 284 -16.35 12.44 -7.36
N GLU A 285 -17.47 12.73 -6.69
CA GLU A 285 -17.63 13.96 -5.94
C GLU A 285 -16.69 14.03 -4.74
N ALA A 286 -16.55 12.93 -3.97
CA ALA A 286 -15.61 12.86 -2.85
C ALA A 286 -14.15 13.13 -3.29
N LEU A 287 -13.73 12.58 -4.43
CA LEU A 287 -12.40 12.84 -4.98
C LEU A 287 -12.24 14.30 -5.45
N ARG A 288 -13.27 14.88 -6.08
CA ARG A 288 -13.26 16.33 -6.44
C ARG A 288 -13.08 17.21 -5.21
N GLU A 289 -13.82 16.93 -4.14
CA GLU A 289 -13.68 17.64 -2.87
C GLU A 289 -12.29 17.49 -2.27
N ALA A 290 -11.71 16.26 -2.32
CA ALA A 290 -10.36 15.99 -1.82
C ALA A 290 -9.28 16.74 -2.63
N ILE A 291 -9.45 16.86 -3.94
CA ILE A 291 -8.56 17.67 -4.81
C ILE A 291 -8.74 19.17 -4.47
N ALA A 292 -9.97 19.63 -4.32
CA ALA A 292 -10.27 21.05 -4.10
C ALA A 292 -9.77 21.57 -2.74
N ASP A 293 -9.85 20.78 -1.67
CA ASP A 293 -9.39 21.18 -0.33
C ASP A 293 -7.93 20.81 -0.03
N GLY A 294 -7.23 20.21 -0.99
CA GLY A 294 -5.83 19.83 -0.91
C GLY A 294 -5.54 18.59 -0.05
N SER A 295 -6.56 17.85 0.41
CA SER A 295 -6.34 16.59 1.14
C SER A 295 -5.71 15.52 0.25
N TYR A 296 -6.10 15.46 -1.00
CA TYR A 296 -5.46 14.63 -2.03
C TYR A 296 -3.97 14.97 -2.19
N ASP A 297 -3.62 16.26 -2.34
CA ASP A 297 -2.22 16.68 -2.47
C ASP A 297 -1.39 16.36 -1.22
N ARG A 298 -1.99 16.42 -0.02
CA ARG A 298 -1.31 16.00 1.22
C ARG A 298 -0.94 14.51 1.22
N VAL A 299 -1.83 13.64 0.71
CA VAL A 299 -1.54 12.20 0.55
C VAL A 299 -0.35 12.00 -0.38
N LEU A 300 -0.36 12.60 -1.57
CA LEU A 300 0.73 12.45 -2.54
C LEU A 300 2.06 13.02 -2.02
N THR A 301 2.02 14.14 -1.32
CA THR A 301 3.20 14.75 -0.70
C THR A 301 3.81 13.86 0.39
N LYS A 302 2.99 13.25 1.23
CA LYS A 302 3.43 12.30 2.27
C LYS A 302 4.28 11.17 1.66
N TRP A 303 3.89 10.68 0.50
CA TRP A 303 4.56 9.56 -0.19
C TRP A 303 5.60 10.01 -1.22
N ASN A 304 5.78 11.34 -1.40
CA ASN A 304 6.72 11.93 -2.37
C ASN A 304 6.45 11.48 -3.81
N VAL A 305 5.17 11.50 -4.22
CA VAL A 305 4.71 11.05 -5.54
C VAL A 305 3.84 12.11 -6.25
N THR A 306 4.08 13.38 -5.98
CA THR A 306 3.29 14.50 -6.52
C THR A 306 3.30 14.59 -8.05
N ASP A 307 4.32 14.04 -8.70
CA ASP A 307 4.45 14.07 -10.17
C ASP A 307 3.37 13.24 -10.89
N GLY A 308 2.77 12.25 -10.20
CA GLY A 308 1.66 11.46 -10.72
C GLY A 308 0.27 12.07 -10.43
N ALA A 309 0.20 13.29 -9.89
CA ALA A 309 -1.06 13.91 -9.49
C ALA A 309 -1.98 14.21 -10.67
N LEU A 310 -3.23 13.76 -10.58
CA LEU A 310 -4.31 14.19 -11.48
C LEU A 310 -5.07 15.35 -10.85
N ARG A 311 -5.48 16.30 -11.69
CA ARG A 311 -6.21 17.51 -11.26
C ARG A 311 -7.71 17.43 -11.48
N THR A 312 -8.17 16.33 -12.04
CA THR A 312 -9.59 16.07 -12.34
C THR A 312 -9.95 14.64 -11.95
N ALA A 313 -11.12 14.48 -11.35
CA ALA A 313 -11.71 13.17 -11.05
C ALA A 313 -12.46 12.66 -12.29
N ALA A 314 -11.72 12.12 -13.27
CA ALA A 314 -12.31 11.63 -14.53
C ALA A 314 -12.84 10.21 -14.39
N MET A 315 -14.01 9.94 -14.97
CA MET A 315 -14.56 8.57 -15.11
C MET A 315 -14.21 7.98 -16.48
N THR A 316 -13.84 6.71 -16.52
CA THR A 316 -13.61 5.93 -17.75
C THR A 316 -14.43 4.66 -17.70
N GLY A 317 -15.00 4.24 -18.83
CA GLY A 317 -15.82 3.01 -18.89
C GLY A 317 -17.22 3.17 -18.32
N ALA A 318 -17.66 4.39 -18.01
CA ALA A 318 -19.06 4.67 -17.72
C ALA A 318 -19.90 4.34 -18.96
N GLY A 319 -20.97 3.56 -18.78
CA GLY A 319 -21.89 3.12 -19.84
C GLY A 319 -22.75 4.23 -20.37
#